data_41495c1410783bde14d99bb27d33a3ff
#
_entry.id   41495c1410783bde14d99bb27d33a3ff
#
_cell.length_a   1.000
_cell.length_b   1.000
_cell.length_c   1.000
_cell.angle_alpha   90.00
_cell.angle_beta   90.00
_cell.angle_gamma   90.00
#
_symmetry.space_group_name_H-M   'P 1'
#
loop_
_entity.id
_entity.type
_entity.pdbx_description
1 polymer ?
#
loop_
_entity_poly.entity_id
_entity_poly.type
_entity_poly.pdbx_seq_one_letter_code
_entity_poly.pdbx_strand_id
1 'polypeptide(L)'
;MVKVAALDKPTIVKKRTKKFARHFSNRFMKIRNSSWRKIHGIDSRVRRRFKGTIPMPKIGYGSDKKTRHRLPSGFYKFVVNNVSELELLMMHNRTYAAEIAHSVSSQKRKAIVERAEQLNI
;
A
#
# COMPACT_ATOMS: atom_id res chain seq x y z
N MET A 1 18.54 -21.35 -9.05
CA MET A 1 17.25 -21.26 -8.29
C MET A 1 16.11 -21.02 -9.26
N VAL A 2 15.02 -21.76 -9.10
CA VAL A 2 13.79 -21.53 -9.87
C VAL A 2 13.09 -20.32 -9.25
N LYS A 3 12.93 -19.23 -10.01
CA LYS A 3 12.17 -18.07 -9.55
C LYS A 3 10.70 -18.46 -9.41
N VAL A 4 10.15 -18.34 -8.22
CA VAL A 4 8.73 -18.59 -7.96
C VAL A 4 7.90 -17.46 -8.60
N ALA A 5 6.95 -17.84 -9.44
CA ALA A 5 5.99 -16.88 -10.02
C ALA A 5 4.69 -16.86 -9.21
N ALA A 6 4.05 -15.70 -9.16
CA ALA A 6 2.74 -15.57 -8.54
C ALA A 6 1.71 -16.48 -9.23
N LEU A 7 0.80 -17.04 -8.45
CA LEU A 7 -0.27 -17.90 -8.94
C LEU A 7 -1.18 -17.18 -9.94
N ASP A 8 -1.45 -15.91 -9.66
CA ASP A 8 -2.31 -15.05 -10.47
C ASP A 8 -1.74 -13.62 -10.50
N LYS A 9 -1.71 -13.00 -11.68
CA LYS A 9 -1.21 -11.65 -11.89
C LYS A 9 -2.25 -10.80 -12.61
N PRO A 10 -3.35 -10.43 -11.93
CA PRO A 10 -4.38 -9.60 -12.53
C PRO A 10 -3.88 -8.18 -12.80
N THR A 11 -4.46 -7.52 -13.79
CA THR A 11 -4.20 -6.11 -14.06
C THR A 11 -4.71 -5.25 -12.92
N ILE A 12 -3.83 -4.42 -12.34
CA ILE A 12 -4.17 -3.54 -11.23
C ILE A 12 -4.71 -2.23 -11.79
N VAL A 13 -5.98 -1.95 -11.53
CA VAL A 13 -6.63 -0.69 -11.93
C VAL A 13 -6.66 0.27 -10.75
N LYS A 14 -5.99 1.42 -10.89
CA LYS A 14 -6.04 2.51 -9.92
C LYS A 14 -7.10 3.51 -10.36
N LYS A 15 -8.18 3.64 -9.59
CA LYS A 15 -9.27 4.59 -9.87
C LYS A 15 -8.83 6.05 -9.72
N ARG A 16 -7.87 6.31 -8.85
CA ARG A 16 -7.32 7.64 -8.63
C ARG A 16 -5.85 7.55 -8.23
N THR A 17 -5.00 8.32 -8.90
CA THR A 17 -3.55 8.41 -8.62
C THR A 17 -3.18 9.73 -7.94
N LYS A 18 -3.94 10.82 -8.19
CA LYS A 18 -3.71 12.12 -7.54
C LYS A 18 -4.06 12.06 -6.06
N LYS A 19 -3.19 12.62 -5.22
CA LYS A 19 -3.48 12.81 -3.79
C LYS A 19 -4.66 13.78 -3.60
N PHE A 20 -5.37 13.62 -2.50
CA PHE A 20 -6.39 14.57 -2.10
C PHE A 20 -5.73 15.78 -1.45
N ALA A 21 -5.92 16.96 -2.07
CA ALA A 21 -5.39 18.20 -1.53
C ALA A 21 -6.24 18.65 -0.36
N ARG A 22 -5.60 19.16 0.71
CA ARG A 22 -6.32 19.83 1.79
C ARG A 22 -6.90 21.13 1.28
N HIS A 23 -8.16 21.43 1.61
CA HIS A 23 -8.80 22.68 1.22
C HIS A 23 -7.99 23.88 1.70
N PHE A 24 -7.81 24.87 0.85
CA PHE A 24 -6.97 26.06 1.04
C PHE A 24 -5.44 25.82 1.13
N SER A 25 -4.93 24.61 0.92
CA SER A 25 -3.49 24.37 0.94
C SER A 25 -2.69 25.16 -0.11
N ASN A 26 -3.35 25.59 -1.18
CA ASN A 26 -2.78 26.46 -2.22
C ASN A 26 -2.78 27.96 -1.86
N ARG A 27 -3.59 28.38 -0.89
CA ARG A 27 -3.77 29.80 -0.52
C ARG A 27 -3.06 30.19 0.78
N PHE A 28 -3.02 29.30 1.76
CA PHE A 28 -2.47 29.56 3.10
C PHE A 28 -1.19 28.79 3.36
N MET A 29 -0.09 29.49 3.62
CA MET A 29 1.20 28.88 3.88
C MET A 29 1.20 27.92 5.06
N LYS A 30 0.47 28.23 6.14
CA LYS A 30 0.38 27.39 7.34
C LYS A 30 -0.15 25.96 7.07
N ILE A 31 -0.94 25.78 6.02
CA ILE A 31 -1.52 24.49 5.66
C ILE A 31 -1.01 23.94 4.33
N ARG A 32 0.00 24.60 3.75
CA ARG A 32 0.64 24.16 2.50
C ARG A 32 1.24 22.78 2.66
N ASN A 33 1.07 21.93 1.66
CA ASN A 33 1.57 20.54 1.62
C ASN A 33 1.11 19.65 2.79
N SER A 34 0.07 20.04 3.52
CA SER A 34 -0.47 19.23 4.59
C SER A 34 -1.30 18.05 4.06
N SER A 35 -1.36 16.98 4.85
CA SER A 35 -2.22 15.84 4.58
C SER A 35 -3.69 16.25 4.59
N TRP A 36 -4.53 15.48 3.89
CA TRP A 36 -5.97 15.70 3.88
C TRP A 36 -6.55 15.84 5.29
N ARG A 37 -7.43 16.82 5.46
CA ARG A 37 -8.29 16.99 6.64
C ARG A 37 -9.72 17.21 6.19
N LYS A 38 -10.67 16.52 6.82
CA LYS A 38 -12.10 16.67 6.54
C LYS A 38 -12.56 18.08 6.88
N ILE A 39 -13.42 18.64 6.05
CA ILE A 39 -13.96 19.98 6.19
C ILE A 39 -15.25 19.91 7.00
N HIS A 40 -15.40 20.78 7.99
CA HIS A 40 -16.55 20.84 8.88
C HIS A 40 -17.30 22.20 8.86
N GLY A 41 -16.79 23.19 8.12
CA GLY A 41 -17.41 24.51 8.05
C GLY A 41 -18.85 24.47 7.55
N ILE A 42 -19.76 25.22 8.19
CA ILE A 42 -21.19 25.24 7.87
C ILE A 42 -21.48 25.69 6.44
N ASP A 43 -20.73 26.70 5.96
CA ASP A 43 -20.92 27.29 4.62
C ASP A 43 -19.95 26.75 3.56
N SER A 44 -19.17 25.72 3.89
CA SER A 44 -18.18 25.18 2.97
C SER A 44 -18.81 24.52 1.75
N ARG A 45 -18.56 25.09 0.58
CA ARG A 45 -18.99 24.53 -0.70
C ARG A 45 -18.35 23.15 -0.96
N VAL A 46 -17.12 22.95 -0.54
CA VAL A 46 -16.42 21.67 -0.67
C VAL A 46 -17.09 20.60 0.21
N ARG A 47 -17.43 20.93 1.46
CA ARG A 47 -18.18 20.02 2.34
C ARG A 47 -19.51 19.60 1.72
N ARG A 48 -20.23 20.53 1.13
CA ARG A 48 -21.52 20.31 0.45
C ARG A 48 -21.38 19.67 -0.94
N ARG A 49 -20.16 19.43 -1.40
CA ARG A 49 -19.85 18.78 -2.69
C ARG A 49 -20.40 19.53 -3.90
N PHE A 50 -20.24 20.84 -3.92
CA PHE A 50 -20.62 21.64 -5.09
C PHE A 50 -19.74 21.26 -6.30
N LYS A 51 -20.36 21.33 -7.48
CA LYS A 51 -19.67 21.12 -8.76
C LYS A 51 -18.54 22.14 -8.93
N GLY A 52 -17.41 21.74 -9.50
CA GLY A 52 -16.24 22.61 -9.69
C GLY A 52 -15.34 22.79 -8.45
N THR A 53 -15.67 22.18 -7.31
CA THR A 53 -14.82 22.19 -6.11
C THR A 53 -13.89 20.98 -6.07
N ILE A 54 -12.86 21.03 -5.18
CA ILE A 54 -11.94 19.92 -5.01
C ILE A 54 -12.67 18.66 -4.55
N PRO A 55 -12.29 17.48 -5.05
CA PRO A 55 -12.89 16.23 -4.61
C PRO A 55 -12.49 15.87 -3.19
N MET A 56 -13.42 15.35 -2.43
CA MET A 56 -13.18 14.78 -1.10
C MET A 56 -12.99 13.27 -1.18
N PRO A 57 -12.16 12.67 -0.32
CA PRO A 57 -12.05 11.22 -0.22
C PRO A 57 -13.42 10.57 0.04
N LYS A 58 -13.69 9.50 -0.71
CA LYS A 58 -14.87 8.66 -0.53
C LYS A 58 -14.53 7.21 -0.89
N ILE A 59 -15.35 6.28 -0.44
CA ILE A 59 -15.17 4.82 -0.67
C ILE A 59 -15.05 4.50 -2.16
N GLY A 60 -15.77 5.19 -3.03
CA GLY A 60 -15.75 5.00 -4.48
C GLY A 60 -14.37 5.19 -5.14
N TYR A 61 -13.42 5.87 -4.50
CA TYR A 61 -12.04 6.00 -4.98
C TYR A 61 -11.13 4.82 -4.59
N GLY A 62 -11.58 3.89 -3.77
CA GLY A 62 -10.83 2.69 -3.41
C GLY A 62 -10.55 1.80 -4.62
N SER A 63 -9.39 1.14 -4.63
CA SER A 63 -9.06 0.13 -5.63
C SER A 63 -9.98 -1.08 -5.53
N ASP A 64 -10.10 -1.86 -6.60
CA ASP A 64 -10.88 -3.09 -6.62
C ASP A 64 -10.43 -4.04 -5.50
N LYS A 65 -11.38 -4.63 -4.80
CA LYS A 65 -11.13 -5.57 -3.69
C LYS A 65 -10.24 -6.75 -4.11
N LYS A 66 -10.40 -7.24 -5.33
CA LYS A 66 -9.64 -8.38 -5.86
C LYS A 66 -8.15 -8.07 -6.08
N THR A 67 -7.81 -6.81 -6.38
CA THR A 67 -6.43 -6.38 -6.68
C THR A 67 -5.85 -5.45 -5.64
N ARG A 68 -6.62 -5.09 -4.61
CA ARG A 68 -6.16 -4.20 -3.53
C ARG A 68 -4.99 -4.83 -2.79
N HIS A 69 -3.98 -4.02 -2.47
CA HIS A 69 -2.75 -4.42 -1.78
C HIS A 69 -1.83 -5.38 -2.53
N ARG A 70 -2.13 -5.77 -3.78
CA ARG A 70 -1.22 -6.54 -4.60
C ARG A 70 -0.05 -5.69 -5.11
N LEU A 71 1.11 -6.29 -5.14
CA LEU A 71 2.29 -5.74 -5.81
C LEU A 71 2.16 -5.89 -7.35
N PRO A 72 2.90 -5.11 -8.14
CA PRO A 72 2.93 -5.28 -9.60
C PRO A 72 3.39 -6.67 -10.05
N SER A 73 4.16 -7.37 -9.21
CA SER A 73 4.58 -8.77 -9.42
C SER A 73 3.44 -9.79 -9.32
N GLY A 74 2.29 -9.40 -8.73
CA GLY A 74 1.14 -10.26 -8.48
C GLY A 74 1.04 -10.80 -7.06
N PHE A 75 2.10 -10.69 -6.26
CA PHE A 75 2.11 -11.13 -4.86
C PHE A 75 1.45 -10.13 -3.92
N TYR A 76 0.98 -10.63 -2.78
CA TYR A 76 0.69 -9.81 -1.61
C TYR A 76 1.95 -9.65 -0.76
N LYS A 77 2.15 -8.49 -0.17
CA LYS A 77 3.28 -8.23 0.72
C LYS A 77 3.00 -8.75 2.12
N PHE A 78 3.95 -9.49 2.68
CA PHE A 78 3.97 -9.91 4.08
C PHE A 78 5.27 -9.43 4.73
N VAL A 79 5.17 -8.65 5.79
CA VAL A 79 6.34 -8.09 6.48
C VAL A 79 6.86 -9.08 7.50
N VAL A 80 8.16 -9.38 7.44
CA VAL A 80 8.84 -10.40 8.26
C VAL A 80 9.90 -9.74 9.15
N ASN A 81 9.89 -10.04 10.44
CA ASN A 81 10.88 -9.55 11.41
C ASN A 81 11.89 -10.63 11.81
N ASN A 82 11.56 -11.90 11.65
CA ASN A 82 12.38 -13.04 12.06
C ASN A 82 12.15 -14.25 11.15
N VAL A 83 12.98 -15.29 11.32
CA VAL A 83 12.89 -16.52 10.54
C VAL A 83 11.59 -17.28 10.82
N SER A 84 11.11 -17.30 12.05
CA SER A 84 9.86 -17.99 12.40
C SER A 84 8.64 -17.42 11.69
N GLU A 85 8.58 -16.10 11.51
CA GLU A 85 7.52 -15.45 10.72
C GLU A 85 7.61 -15.79 9.23
N LEU A 86 8.83 -15.98 8.72
CA LEU A 86 9.02 -16.39 7.33
C LEU A 86 8.45 -17.80 7.07
N GLU A 87 8.58 -18.70 8.00
CA GLU A 87 8.10 -20.08 7.86
C GLU A 87 6.58 -20.18 7.68
N LEU A 88 5.82 -19.18 8.14
CA LEU A 88 4.39 -19.10 7.89
C LEU A 88 4.04 -19.01 6.39
N LEU A 89 4.97 -18.52 5.58
CA LEU A 89 4.78 -18.36 4.14
C LEU A 89 5.08 -19.63 3.33
N MET A 90 5.57 -20.68 3.95
CA MET A 90 6.01 -21.92 3.26
C MET A 90 4.93 -22.49 2.34
N MET A 91 3.67 -22.50 2.78
CA MET A 91 2.53 -22.99 1.98
C MET A 91 1.90 -21.90 1.09
N HIS A 92 2.37 -20.67 1.18
CA HIS A 92 1.82 -19.51 0.48
C HIS A 92 2.84 -18.81 -0.42
N ASN A 93 3.93 -19.47 -0.77
CA ASN A 93 5.05 -18.91 -1.52
C ASN A 93 4.68 -18.41 -2.94
N ARG A 94 3.53 -18.81 -3.49
CA ARG A 94 3.00 -18.30 -4.77
C ARG A 94 1.97 -17.19 -4.62
N THR A 95 1.55 -16.87 -3.40
CA THR A 95 0.54 -15.84 -3.12
C THR A 95 1.16 -14.62 -2.45
N TYR A 96 2.11 -14.83 -1.54
CA TYR A 96 2.76 -13.79 -0.76
C TYR A 96 4.24 -13.67 -1.10
N ALA A 97 4.76 -12.46 -1.02
CA ALA A 97 6.19 -12.18 -1.03
C ALA A 97 6.61 -11.64 0.34
N ALA A 98 7.70 -12.18 0.89
CA ALA A 98 8.26 -11.68 2.13
C ALA A 98 8.96 -10.34 1.91
N GLU A 99 8.68 -9.36 2.77
CA GLU A 99 9.40 -8.09 2.85
C GLU A 99 10.05 -7.99 4.23
N ILE A 100 11.39 -7.94 4.29
CA ILE A 100 12.09 -7.82 5.57
C ILE A 100 11.82 -6.45 6.16
N ALA A 101 11.41 -6.40 7.42
CA ALA A 101 11.10 -5.16 8.13
C ALA A 101 12.32 -4.22 8.19
N HIS A 102 12.06 -2.91 8.17
CA HIS A 102 13.11 -1.88 8.17
C HIS A 102 14.05 -1.97 9.39
N SER A 103 13.51 -2.28 10.57
CA SER A 103 14.25 -2.33 11.84
C SER A 103 15.16 -3.55 12.02
N VAL A 104 15.09 -4.55 11.12
CA VAL A 104 15.87 -5.78 11.20
C VAL A 104 17.35 -5.50 10.89
N SER A 105 18.26 -5.96 11.75
CA SER A 105 19.71 -5.78 11.58
C SER A 105 20.25 -6.56 10.37
N SER A 106 21.40 -6.15 9.84
CA SER A 106 22.03 -6.77 8.68
C SER A 106 22.35 -8.25 8.89
N GLN A 107 22.77 -8.63 10.07
CA GLN A 107 23.04 -10.03 10.43
C GLN A 107 21.78 -10.91 10.33
N LYS A 108 20.66 -10.45 10.93
CA LYS A 108 19.39 -11.16 10.88
C LYS A 108 18.81 -11.20 9.44
N ARG A 109 19.03 -10.15 8.64
CA ARG A 109 18.61 -10.14 7.21
C ARG A 109 19.28 -11.25 6.43
N LYS A 110 20.58 -11.52 6.63
CA LYS A 110 21.28 -12.64 5.98
C LYS A 110 20.61 -13.98 6.29
N ALA A 111 20.39 -14.25 7.58
CA ALA A 111 19.72 -15.49 8.00
C ALA A 111 18.30 -15.65 7.41
N ILE A 112 17.53 -14.56 7.33
CA ILE A 112 16.18 -14.58 6.73
C ILE A 112 16.28 -14.88 5.23
N VAL A 113 17.23 -14.27 4.51
CA VAL A 113 17.40 -14.49 3.06
C VAL A 113 17.84 -15.93 2.77
N GLU A 114 18.82 -16.47 3.51
CA GLU A 114 19.26 -17.85 3.37
C GLU A 114 18.10 -18.83 3.60
N ARG A 115 17.29 -18.57 4.62
CA ARG A 115 16.13 -19.41 4.90
C ARG A 115 15.04 -19.28 3.84
N ALA A 116 14.80 -18.08 3.33
CA ALA A 116 13.85 -17.84 2.25
C ALA A 116 14.22 -18.61 0.97
N GLU A 117 15.51 -18.66 0.63
CA GLU A 117 16.02 -19.44 -0.49
C GLU A 117 15.75 -20.94 -0.33
N GLN A 118 15.95 -21.48 0.88
CA GLN A 118 15.65 -22.89 1.18
C GLN A 118 14.16 -23.22 1.03
N LEU A 119 13.27 -22.28 1.37
CA LEU A 119 11.83 -22.43 1.33
C LEU A 119 11.20 -22.01 -0.03
N ASN A 120 12.01 -21.53 -0.97
CA ASN A 120 11.53 -20.95 -2.25
C ASN A 120 10.50 -19.83 -2.06
N ILE A 121 10.78 -18.89 -1.16
CA ILE A 121 9.96 -17.70 -0.90
C ILE A 121 10.63 -16.47 -1.52
#